data_c3bdd9bc57cfaf7f382a48169ec1c248
#
_entry.id   c3bdd9bc57cfaf7f382a48169ec1c248
#
_cell.length_a   1.000
_cell.length_b   1.000
_cell.length_c   1.000
_cell.angle_alpha   90.00
_cell.angle_beta   90.00
_cell.angle_gamma   90.00
#
_symmetry.space_group_name_H-M   'P 1'
#
loop_
_entity.id
_entity.type
_entity.pdbx_description
1 polymer ?
#
loop_
_entity_poly.entity_id
_entity_poly.type
_entity_poly.pdbx_seq_one_letter_code
_entity_poly.pdbx_strand_id
1 'polypeptide(L)'
;MSTPTMQVMVGFQSTTGFGTPFLLNDAFYGVLDTAGRGTLGGVTMVDLTYLVESVNITRGRSRQLDQFNAGTATIAFDNASQILNPSNTASPYYPFVLPRCPVQILANGVPIYTGLVTDWNLDYDISNQDIMYASCSDQFTVLANQALNAVTPSAELSGARINAVLSLPEINYQGARAIDTGSSTLGAYAIAQDTNVLNYLQLVNTSEQGYLFMSANGTLTFKGRSSVLNPVAGATFNTDGTGLPYQTLVNQYGDELLYNYIVTQSPAGAKQTASNATSIALYQAQQYALLDLLNSTTTEVAGLGNYLLGKYQNPVLRFTGLSTQMAALSTANQNIILGLDMTSICTVVKNFVVGTPATETQTLIVSGISHNITPGSHIVSYTFESTDGNQYLTLDDAIFGTLDNNLLSF
;
A
#
# COMPACT_ATOMS: atom_id res chain seq x y z
N MET A 1 -1.02 -27.27 13.37
CA MET A 1 -1.37 -25.85 13.17
C MET A 1 -1.96 -25.77 11.78
N SER A 2 -2.92 -24.89 11.53
CA SER A 2 -3.64 -24.77 10.25
C SER A 2 -3.33 -23.41 9.61
N THR A 3 -3.50 -23.33 8.30
CA THR A 3 -3.48 -22.04 7.59
C THR A 3 -4.63 -21.14 8.10
N PRO A 4 -4.49 -19.81 8.00
CA PRO A 4 -5.60 -18.89 8.25
C PRO A 4 -6.83 -19.26 7.42
N THR A 5 -8.02 -19.10 8.02
CA THR A 5 -9.28 -19.28 7.29
C THR A 5 -9.42 -18.14 6.28
N MET A 6 -9.39 -18.49 5.01
CA MET A 6 -9.55 -17.52 3.91
C MET A 6 -11.03 -17.33 3.58
N GLN A 7 -11.40 -16.12 3.18
CA GLN A 7 -12.67 -15.80 2.55
C GLN A 7 -12.42 -14.89 1.34
N VAL A 8 -13.06 -15.22 0.23
CA VAL A 8 -13.04 -14.43 -1.00
C VAL A 8 -14.46 -14.01 -1.32
N MET A 9 -14.71 -12.72 -1.17
CA MET A 9 -16.01 -12.10 -1.39
C MET A 9 -15.98 -11.33 -2.71
N VAL A 10 -16.90 -11.61 -3.62
CA VAL A 10 -17.06 -10.90 -4.89
C VAL A 10 -18.41 -10.22 -4.92
N GLY A 11 -18.43 -8.94 -5.23
CA GLY A 11 -19.66 -8.15 -5.31
C GLY A 11 -20.21 -8.15 -6.74
N PHE A 12 -21.41 -8.71 -6.91
CA PHE A 12 -22.10 -8.62 -8.19
C PHE A 12 -23.12 -7.48 -8.15
N GLN A 13 -23.06 -6.61 -9.16
CA GLN A 13 -24.06 -5.55 -9.31
C GLN A 13 -25.34 -6.17 -9.86
N SER A 14 -26.41 -6.06 -9.09
CA SER A 14 -27.73 -6.49 -9.55
C SER A 14 -28.68 -5.31 -9.49
N THR A 15 -29.42 -5.08 -10.56
CA THR A 15 -30.49 -4.05 -10.58
C THR A 15 -31.65 -4.41 -9.65
N THR A 16 -31.77 -5.69 -9.30
CA THR A 16 -32.86 -6.23 -8.47
C THR A 16 -32.39 -6.87 -7.18
N GLY A 17 -31.05 -6.95 -6.94
CA GLY A 17 -30.46 -7.77 -5.86
C GLY A 17 -30.62 -9.28 -6.15
N PHE A 18 -29.92 -10.13 -5.37
CA PHE A 18 -30.11 -11.59 -5.42
C PHE A 18 -31.27 -12.03 -4.50
N GLY A 19 -32.29 -11.22 -4.36
CA GLY A 19 -33.49 -11.47 -3.58
C GLY A 19 -34.71 -10.90 -4.30
N THR A 20 -35.84 -10.86 -3.62
CA THR A 20 -37.02 -10.21 -4.19
C THR A 20 -36.79 -8.69 -4.26
N PRO A 21 -36.95 -8.08 -5.44
CA PRO A 21 -36.68 -6.65 -5.61
C PRO A 21 -37.64 -5.81 -4.77
N PHE A 22 -37.17 -4.61 -4.41
CA PHE A 22 -38.05 -3.60 -3.84
C PHE A 22 -39.12 -3.19 -4.87
N LEU A 23 -40.37 -3.33 -4.51
CA LEU A 23 -41.52 -2.96 -5.36
C LEU A 23 -42.22 -1.75 -4.76
N LEU A 24 -42.16 -0.63 -5.47
CA LEU A 24 -42.83 0.59 -5.03
C LEU A 24 -44.36 0.34 -4.90
N ASN A 25 -44.92 0.78 -3.79
CA ASN A 25 -46.35 0.59 -3.39
C ASN A 25 -46.74 -0.86 -3.09
N ASP A 26 -45.83 -1.80 -2.92
CA ASP A 26 -46.10 -3.12 -2.42
C ASP A 26 -46.09 -3.13 -0.88
N ALA A 27 -47.09 -3.71 -0.24
CA ALA A 27 -47.23 -3.71 1.23
C ALA A 27 -46.15 -4.56 1.93
N PHE A 28 -45.56 -5.56 1.24
CA PHE A 28 -44.56 -6.46 1.80
C PHE A 28 -43.18 -6.15 1.27
N TYR A 29 -43.02 -6.04 -0.07
CA TYR A 29 -41.72 -5.79 -0.72
C TYR A 29 -41.37 -4.30 -0.92
N GLY A 30 -42.31 -3.41 -0.61
CA GLY A 30 -42.13 -1.96 -0.63
C GLY A 30 -41.69 -1.36 0.72
N VAL A 31 -41.24 -2.18 1.68
CA VAL A 31 -40.77 -1.73 2.98
C VAL A 31 -39.25 -1.78 3.02
N LEU A 32 -38.58 -0.63 3.27
CA LEU A 32 -37.16 -0.52 3.43
C LEU A 32 -36.70 -1.03 4.80
N ASP A 33 -35.43 -1.41 4.88
CA ASP A 33 -34.74 -1.75 6.14
C ASP A 33 -35.30 -2.95 6.91
N THR A 34 -35.92 -3.89 6.22
CA THR A 34 -36.48 -5.09 6.86
C THR A 34 -35.92 -6.35 6.19
N ALA A 35 -35.26 -7.23 6.95
CA ALA A 35 -34.74 -8.51 6.45
C ALA A 35 -35.82 -9.36 5.80
N GLY A 36 -35.54 -9.94 4.62
CA GLY A 36 -36.44 -10.79 3.86
C GLY A 36 -37.55 -10.04 3.08
N ARG A 37 -37.52 -8.70 3.06
CA ARG A 37 -38.36 -7.84 2.22
C ARG A 37 -37.61 -7.29 1.02
N GLY A 38 -38.24 -6.43 0.22
CA GLY A 38 -37.66 -5.95 -1.03
C GLY A 38 -36.29 -5.31 -0.89
N THR A 39 -35.34 -5.78 -1.66
CA THR A 39 -33.95 -5.25 -1.74
C THR A 39 -33.87 -4.17 -2.79
N LEU A 40 -33.28 -3.00 -2.45
CA LEU A 40 -32.90 -2.03 -3.44
C LEU A 40 -31.73 -2.59 -4.26
N GLY A 41 -31.74 -2.36 -5.56
CA GLY A 41 -30.62 -2.74 -6.44
C GLY A 41 -29.29 -2.18 -5.92
N GLY A 42 -28.25 -2.97 -6.00
CA GLY A 42 -26.92 -2.59 -5.51
C GLY A 42 -25.90 -3.72 -5.66
N VAL A 43 -24.77 -3.55 -4.98
CA VAL A 43 -23.72 -4.58 -4.95
C VAL A 43 -24.06 -5.59 -3.84
N THR A 44 -24.20 -6.86 -4.22
CA THR A 44 -24.34 -7.98 -3.28
C THR A 44 -23.01 -8.73 -3.21
N MET A 45 -22.36 -8.74 -2.04
CA MET A 45 -21.15 -9.51 -1.81
C MET A 45 -21.49 -10.99 -1.63
N VAL A 46 -20.91 -11.84 -2.46
CA VAL A 46 -21.11 -13.29 -2.46
C VAL A 46 -19.79 -13.96 -2.05
N ASP A 47 -19.87 -14.94 -1.15
CA ASP A 47 -18.74 -15.76 -0.75
C ASP A 47 -18.48 -16.84 -1.82
N LEU A 48 -17.36 -16.70 -2.54
CA LEU A 48 -16.90 -17.64 -3.56
C LEU A 48 -15.70 -18.47 -3.08
N THR A 49 -15.39 -18.49 -1.80
CA THR A 49 -14.25 -19.19 -1.22
C THR A 49 -14.19 -20.65 -1.62
N TYR A 50 -15.33 -21.29 -1.77
CA TYR A 50 -15.43 -22.72 -2.12
C TYR A 50 -14.97 -23.05 -3.54
N LEU A 51 -14.81 -22.04 -4.41
CA LEU A 51 -14.28 -22.19 -5.77
C LEU A 51 -12.79 -21.85 -5.85
N VAL A 52 -12.20 -21.27 -4.80
CA VAL A 52 -10.84 -20.73 -4.87
C VAL A 52 -9.79 -21.83 -4.85
N GLU A 53 -8.95 -21.86 -5.88
CA GLU A 53 -7.77 -22.74 -5.96
C GLU A 53 -6.50 -22.04 -5.51
N SER A 54 -6.32 -20.77 -5.86
CA SER A 54 -5.17 -19.97 -5.41
C SER A 54 -5.46 -18.48 -5.40
N VAL A 55 -4.72 -17.78 -4.55
CA VAL A 55 -4.75 -16.32 -4.47
C VAL A 55 -3.32 -15.78 -4.37
N ASN A 56 -2.98 -14.86 -5.27
CA ASN A 56 -1.73 -14.11 -5.21
C ASN A 56 -2.07 -12.63 -5.05
N ILE A 57 -1.52 -11.99 -4.03
CA ILE A 57 -1.72 -10.56 -3.74
C ILE A 57 -0.36 -9.89 -3.68
N THR A 58 -0.25 -8.70 -4.27
CA THR A 58 0.91 -7.82 -4.13
C THR A 58 0.43 -6.40 -3.92
N ARG A 59 0.90 -5.75 -2.85
CA ARG A 59 0.57 -4.37 -2.50
C ARG A 59 1.82 -3.61 -2.07
N GLY A 60 1.84 -2.31 -2.30
CA GLY A 60 2.94 -1.45 -1.87
C GLY A 60 3.96 -1.18 -2.94
N ARG A 61 5.24 -1.05 -2.55
CA ARG A 61 6.39 -0.78 -3.44
C ARG A 61 7.51 -1.79 -3.21
N SER A 62 8.28 -2.05 -4.26
CA SER A 62 9.38 -3.03 -4.22
C SER A 62 10.69 -2.43 -3.69
N ARG A 63 10.88 -1.12 -3.83
CA ARG A 63 12.10 -0.41 -3.46
C ARG A 63 11.77 0.88 -2.72
N GLN A 64 12.63 1.23 -1.80
CA GLN A 64 12.63 2.54 -1.16
C GLN A 64 12.85 3.62 -2.24
N LEU A 65 12.19 4.76 -2.11
CA LEU A 65 12.14 5.86 -3.09
C LEU A 65 11.25 5.64 -4.31
N ASP A 66 10.80 4.42 -4.61
CA ASP A 66 9.79 4.21 -5.63
C ASP A 66 8.42 4.72 -5.16
N GLN A 67 7.52 5.00 -6.10
CA GLN A 67 6.13 5.30 -5.78
C GLN A 67 5.40 4.02 -5.36
N PHE A 68 4.38 4.16 -4.52
CA PHE A 68 3.46 3.07 -4.25
C PHE A 68 2.64 2.78 -5.50
N ASN A 69 2.64 1.53 -5.92
CA ASN A 69 1.87 1.07 -7.06
C ASN A 69 0.46 0.65 -6.64
N ALA A 70 -0.44 0.54 -7.62
CA ALA A 70 -1.72 -0.09 -7.41
C ALA A 70 -1.53 -1.52 -6.90
N GLY A 71 -2.20 -1.84 -5.79
CA GLY A 71 -2.23 -3.20 -5.29
C GLY A 71 -2.97 -4.11 -6.26
N THR A 72 -2.43 -5.30 -6.50
CA THR A 72 -3.01 -6.28 -7.41
C THR A 72 -3.32 -7.58 -6.69
N ALA A 73 -4.35 -8.27 -7.16
CA ALA A 73 -4.62 -9.64 -6.76
C ALA A 73 -5.00 -10.47 -8.00
N THR A 74 -4.57 -11.72 -8.02
CA THR A 74 -5.01 -12.72 -9.00
C THR A 74 -5.62 -13.87 -8.22
N ILE A 75 -6.87 -14.21 -8.55
CA ILE A 75 -7.62 -15.29 -7.91
C ILE A 75 -7.93 -16.33 -8.98
N ALA A 76 -7.52 -17.56 -8.76
CA ALA A 76 -7.89 -18.70 -9.59
C ALA A 76 -9.11 -19.39 -8.97
N PHE A 77 -10.20 -19.50 -9.72
CA PHE A 77 -11.42 -20.18 -9.32
C PHE A 77 -11.61 -21.44 -10.17
N ASP A 78 -11.94 -22.55 -9.53
CA ASP A 78 -12.51 -23.70 -10.23
C ASP A 78 -13.82 -23.28 -10.91
N ASN A 79 -13.86 -23.40 -12.21
CA ASN A 79 -15.02 -23.04 -13.03
C ASN A 79 -15.53 -24.21 -13.90
N ALA A 80 -15.23 -25.46 -13.54
CA ALA A 80 -15.72 -26.65 -14.25
C ALA A 80 -17.25 -26.66 -14.40
N SER A 81 -17.96 -26.04 -13.44
CA SER A 81 -19.43 -25.85 -13.50
C SER A 81 -19.88 -24.68 -14.36
N GLN A 82 -18.96 -23.90 -14.94
CA GLN A 82 -19.23 -22.68 -15.75
C GLN A 82 -20.03 -21.60 -15.00
N ILE A 83 -19.98 -21.61 -13.66
CA ILE A 83 -20.80 -20.72 -12.84
C ILE A 83 -20.36 -19.27 -12.93
N LEU A 84 -19.05 -19.01 -13.19
CA LEU A 84 -18.49 -17.70 -13.40
C LEU A 84 -18.32 -17.33 -14.88
N ASN A 85 -18.84 -18.15 -15.80
CA ASN A 85 -18.79 -17.83 -17.23
C ASN A 85 -19.80 -16.70 -17.57
N PRO A 86 -19.37 -15.54 -18.08
CA PRO A 86 -20.24 -14.44 -18.41
C PRO A 86 -21.31 -14.78 -19.46
N SER A 87 -21.10 -15.82 -20.26
CA SER A 87 -22.05 -16.28 -21.29
C SER A 87 -23.01 -17.36 -20.81
N ASN A 88 -22.84 -17.88 -19.58
CA ASN A 88 -23.71 -18.92 -19.03
C ASN A 88 -25.02 -18.31 -18.48
N THR A 89 -26.07 -18.35 -19.29
CA THR A 89 -27.41 -17.84 -18.91
C THR A 89 -28.07 -18.62 -17.77
N ALA A 90 -27.59 -19.83 -17.44
CA ALA A 90 -28.07 -20.65 -16.34
C ALA A 90 -27.34 -20.35 -15.02
N SER A 91 -26.25 -19.56 -15.05
CA SER A 91 -25.52 -19.15 -13.84
C SER A 91 -26.39 -18.25 -12.98
N PRO A 92 -26.40 -18.43 -11.64
CA PRO A 92 -27.06 -17.52 -10.72
C PRO A 92 -26.49 -16.10 -10.77
N TYR A 93 -25.26 -15.93 -11.30
CA TYR A 93 -24.58 -14.63 -11.39
C TYR A 93 -24.74 -13.96 -12.75
N TYR A 94 -25.44 -14.61 -13.71
CA TYR A 94 -25.73 -14.02 -15.01
C TYR A 94 -26.78 -12.89 -14.88
N PRO A 95 -26.61 -11.74 -15.54
CA PRO A 95 -25.52 -11.28 -16.43
C PRO A 95 -24.47 -10.42 -15.69
N PHE A 96 -24.23 -10.61 -14.41
CA PHE A 96 -23.51 -9.70 -13.52
C PHE A 96 -22.02 -10.04 -13.33
N VAL A 97 -21.49 -11.07 -14.01
CA VAL A 97 -20.06 -11.35 -14.09
C VAL A 97 -19.42 -10.33 -15.03
N LEU A 98 -19.08 -9.16 -14.50
CA LEU A 98 -18.66 -7.99 -15.26
C LEU A 98 -17.31 -7.46 -14.74
N PRO A 99 -16.54 -6.73 -15.55
CA PRO A 99 -15.43 -5.93 -15.05
C PRO A 99 -15.91 -4.93 -13.98
N ARG A 100 -15.01 -4.57 -13.05
CA ARG A 100 -15.25 -3.68 -11.92
C ARG A 100 -16.15 -4.23 -10.81
N CYS A 101 -16.40 -5.54 -10.75
CA CYS A 101 -16.97 -6.17 -9.57
C CYS A 101 -16.06 -5.93 -8.36
N PRO A 102 -16.59 -5.43 -7.22
CA PRO A 102 -15.80 -5.30 -6.01
C PRO A 102 -15.34 -6.66 -5.49
N VAL A 103 -14.13 -6.71 -5.00
CA VAL A 103 -13.53 -7.91 -4.39
C VAL A 103 -12.97 -7.55 -3.02
N GLN A 104 -13.20 -8.43 -2.05
CA GLN A 104 -12.58 -8.38 -0.74
C GLN A 104 -12.04 -9.77 -0.39
N ILE A 105 -10.78 -9.82 0.02
CA ILE A 105 -10.12 -11.05 0.46
C ILE A 105 -9.77 -10.89 1.93
N LEU A 106 -10.22 -11.84 2.75
CA LEU A 106 -9.98 -11.86 4.18
C LEU A 106 -9.22 -13.13 4.58
N ALA A 107 -8.41 -13.02 5.61
CA ALA A 107 -7.76 -14.16 6.26
C ALA A 107 -8.02 -14.05 7.78
N ASN A 108 -8.56 -15.08 8.42
CA ASN A 108 -9.05 -15.05 9.80
C ASN A 108 -10.01 -13.87 10.09
N GLY A 109 -10.79 -13.43 9.09
CA GLY A 109 -11.66 -12.26 9.20
C GLY A 109 -10.94 -10.91 9.09
N VAL A 110 -9.61 -10.87 8.93
CA VAL A 110 -8.83 -9.65 8.70
C VAL A 110 -8.75 -9.39 7.19
N PRO A 111 -9.13 -8.20 6.70
CA PRO A 111 -8.96 -7.84 5.29
C PRO A 111 -7.47 -7.82 4.93
N ILE A 112 -7.09 -8.54 3.88
CA ILE A 112 -5.74 -8.54 3.32
C ILE A 112 -5.67 -7.87 1.95
N TYR A 113 -6.82 -7.77 1.28
CA TYR A 113 -6.97 -7.07 0.00
C TYR A 113 -8.40 -6.61 -0.21
N THR A 114 -8.55 -5.40 -0.76
CA THR A 114 -9.83 -4.87 -1.25
C THR A 114 -9.58 -4.13 -2.56
N GLY A 115 -10.34 -4.46 -3.60
CA GLY A 115 -10.18 -3.88 -4.93
C GLY A 115 -11.36 -4.17 -5.84
N LEU A 116 -11.10 -4.08 -7.14
CA LEU A 116 -12.07 -4.32 -8.21
C LEU A 116 -11.51 -5.37 -9.17
N VAL A 117 -12.34 -6.26 -9.66
CA VAL A 117 -11.97 -7.15 -10.77
C VAL A 117 -11.78 -6.30 -12.03
N THR A 118 -10.59 -6.32 -12.59
CA THR A 118 -10.30 -5.64 -13.85
C THR A 118 -10.61 -6.54 -15.05
N ASP A 119 -10.37 -7.84 -14.89
CA ASP A 119 -10.47 -8.81 -15.97
C ASP A 119 -10.91 -10.19 -15.47
N TRP A 120 -11.75 -10.86 -16.26
CA TRP A 120 -12.19 -12.23 -16.07
C TRP A 120 -11.62 -13.08 -17.20
N ASN A 121 -10.55 -13.83 -16.93
CA ASN A 121 -9.87 -14.65 -17.92
C ASN A 121 -10.26 -16.12 -17.75
N LEU A 122 -10.89 -16.69 -18.76
CA LEU A 122 -11.31 -18.08 -18.80
C LEU A 122 -10.26 -18.93 -19.50
N ASP A 123 -9.70 -19.90 -18.78
CA ASP A 123 -8.87 -20.95 -19.34
C ASP A 123 -9.67 -22.25 -19.46
N TYR A 124 -9.90 -22.66 -20.70
CA TYR A 124 -10.63 -23.89 -21.01
C TYR A 124 -9.66 -25.05 -21.21
N ASP A 125 -9.82 -26.11 -20.44
CA ASP A 125 -9.06 -27.34 -20.60
C ASP A 125 -9.93 -28.43 -21.28
N ILE A 126 -9.31 -29.21 -22.14
CA ILE A 126 -9.95 -30.36 -22.79
C ILE A 126 -10.41 -31.44 -21.80
N SER A 127 -9.85 -31.45 -20.57
CA SER A 127 -10.24 -32.30 -19.46
C SER A 127 -11.44 -31.79 -18.66
N ASN A 128 -12.04 -30.65 -19.04
CA ASN A 128 -13.06 -29.89 -18.31
C ASN A 128 -12.62 -29.42 -16.91
N GLN A 129 -11.34 -29.19 -16.71
CA GLN A 129 -10.79 -28.50 -15.54
C GLN A 129 -10.64 -27.02 -15.87
N ASP A 130 -11.77 -26.38 -16.18
CA ASP A 130 -11.78 -24.98 -16.58
C ASP A 130 -11.53 -24.09 -15.37
N ILE A 131 -10.61 -23.15 -15.51
CA ILE A 131 -10.25 -22.20 -14.46
C ILE A 131 -10.64 -20.79 -14.89
N MET A 132 -11.26 -20.04 -13.97
CA MET A 132 -11.50 -18.62 -14.12
C MET A 132 -10.45 -17.85 -13.31
N TYR A 133 -9.63 -17.05 -13.97
CA TYR A 133 -8.72 -16.11 -13.33
C TYR A 133 -9.38 -14.75 -13.23
N ALA A 134 -9.62 -14.28 -12.00
CA ALA A 134 -10.00 -12.89 -11.76
C ALA A 134 -8.74 -12.07 -11.49
N SER A 135 -8.38 -11.20 -12.43
CA SER A 135 -7.36 -10.18 -12.22
C SER A 135 -7.98 -8.98 -11.53
N CYS A 136 -7.40 -8.55 -10.41
CA CYS A 136 -7.95 -7.48 -9.59
C CYS A 136 -6.93 -6.37 -9.39
N SER A 137 -7.41 -5.14 -9.27
CA SER A 137 -6.60 -3.98 -8.90
C SER A 137 -7.35 -3.11 -7.89
N ASP A 138 -6.60 -2.41 -7.05
CA ASP A 138 -7.18 -1.49 -6.09
C ASP A 138 -7.66 -0.16 -6.76
N GLN A 139 -8.17 0.76 -5.95
CA GLN A 139 -8.73 2.01 -6.47
C GLN A 139 -7.69 2.99 -7.05
N PHE A 140 -6.38 2.76 -6.89
CA PHE A 140 -5.37 3.53 -7.63
C PHE A 140 -5.55 3.42 -9.14
N THR A 141 -5.98 2.26 -9.63
CA THR A 141 -6.27 2.09 -11.05
C THR A 141 -7.43 2.99 -11.51
N VAL A 142 -8.41 3.27 -10.64
CA VAL A 142 -9.49 4.21 -10.95
C VAL A 142 -8.94 5.64 -11.07
N LEU A 143 -8.10 6.07 -10.11
CA LEU A 143 -7.46 7.39 -10.12
C LEU A 143 -6.48 7.54 -11.29
N ALA A 144 -5.79 6.46 -11.67
CA ALA A 144 -4.89 6.43 -12.82
C ALA A 144 -5.59 6.64 -14.17
N ASN A 145 -6.90 6.38 -14.24
CA ASN A 145 -7.70 6.56 -15.45
C ASN A 145 -8.51 7.88 -15.46
N GLN A 146 -8.30 8.74 -14.46
CA GLN A 146 -8.97 10.03 -14.36
C GLN A 146 -7.99 11.17 -14.66
N ALA A 147 -8.52 12.28 -15.17
CA ALA A 147 -7.78 13.48 -15.51
C ALA A 147 -8.36 14.71 -14.81
N LEU A 148 -7.49 15.62 -14.39
CA LEU A 148 -7.82 16.89 -13.77
C LEU A 148 -8.11 17.95 -14.83
N ASN A 149 -9.09 18.79 -14.58
CA ASN A 149 -9.25 20.04 -15.31
C ASN A 149 -8.17 21.04 -14.91
N ALA A 150 -7.91 22.02 -15.79
CA ALA A 150 -6.99 23.10 -15.47
C ALA A 150 -7.48 23.88 -14.23
N VAL A 151 -6.66 23.91 -13.19
CA VAL A 151 -6.96 24.61 -11.94
C VAL A 151 -5.68 25.12 -11.29
N THR A 152 -5.75 26.25 -10.62
CA THR A 152 -4.64 26.76 -9.78
C THR A 152 -5.08 26.66 -8.32
N PRO A 153 -4.58 25.68 -7.58
CA PRO A 153 -4.91 25.53 -6.16
C PRO A 153 -4.24 26.64 -5.34
N SER A 154 -4.77 26.94 -4.16
CA SER A 154 -4.13 27.81 -3.19
C SER A 154 -2.88 27.17 -2.58
N ALA A 155 -1.99 27.97 -1.99
CA ALA A 155 -0.92 27.41 -1.16
C ALA A 155 -1.53 26.74 0.08
N GLU A 156 -1.15 25.49 0.35
CA GLU A 156 -1.76 24.65 1.40
C GLU A 156 -0.85 23.48 1.77
N LEU A 157 -1.14 22.81 2.88
CA LEU A 157 -0.41 21.61 3.29
C LEU A 157 -0.69 20.43 2.35
N SER A 158 0.26 19.50 2.25
CA SER A 158 0.20 18.35 1.33
C SER A 158 -1.07 17.52 1.47
N GLY A 159 -1.50 17.22 2.70
CA GLY A 159 -2.74 16.49 2.95
C GLY A 159 -4.00 17.28 2.57
N ALA A 160 -4.02 18.58 2.76
CA ALA A 160 -5.12 19.46 2.30
C ALA A 160 -5.22 19.42 0.77
N ARG A 161 -4.07 19.48 0.05
CA ARG A 161 -4.01 19.37 -1.40
C ARG A 161 -4.57 18.04 -1.90
N ILE A 162 -4.21 16.93 -1.27
CA ILE A 162 -4.76 15.61 -1.62
C ILE A 162 -6.28 15.61 -1.45
N ASN A 163 -6.79 16.09 -0.31
CA ASN A 163 -8.22 16.15 -0.07
C ASN A 163 -8.96 17.08 -1.06
N ALA A 164 -8.36 18.21 -1.40
CA ALA A 164 -8.93 19.15 -2.38
C ALA A 164 -9.05 18.51 -3.76
N VAL A 165 -8.00 17.85 -4.25
CA VAL A 165 -7.99 17.14 -5.54
C VAL A 165 -9.02 16.02 -5.57
N LEU A 166 -9.09 15.18 -4.54
CA LEU A 166 -10.06 14.08 -4.46
C LEU A 166 -11.53 14.55 -4.37
N SER A 167 -11.74 15.82 -4.02
CA SER A 167 -13.07 16.42 -3.90
C SER A 167 -13.49 17.26 -5.11
N LEU A 168 -12.61 17.39 -6.13
CA LEU A 168 -12.97 18.09 -7.36
C LEU A 168 -14.16 17.41 -8.06
N PRO A 169 -15.09 18.17 -8.67
CA PRO A 169 -16.30 17.60 -9.28
C PRO A 169 -16.05 16.52 -10.34
N GLU A 170 -14.97 16.67 -11.12
CA GLU A 170 -14.56 15.72 -12.16
C GLU A 170 -13.99 14.41 -11.59
N ILE A 171 -13.50 14.42 -10.34
CA ILE A 171 -12.93 13.25 -9.67
C ILE A 171 -13.94 12.63 -8.74
N ASN A 172 -14.55 13.44 -7.86
CA ASN A 172 -15.61 13.08 -6.92
C ASN A 172 -15.36 11.70 -6.25
N TYR A 173 -14.17 11.54 -5.67
CA TYR A 173 -13.75 10.28 -5.08
C TYR A 173 -14.65 9.88 -3.91
N GLN A 174 -15.39 8.78 -4.05
CA GLN A 174 -16.35 8.28 -3.06
C GLN A 174 -15.78 7.23 -2.12
N GLY A 175 -14.53 6.77 -2.34
CA GLY A 175 -13.88 5.79 -1.46
C GLY A 175 -13.54 6.36 -0.09
N ALA A 176 -13.36 5.46 0.88
CA ALA A 176 -12.84 5.84 2.20
C ALA A 176 -11.45 6.45 2.07
N ARG A 177 -11.15 7.47 2.90
CA ARG A 177 -9.86 8.15 2.90
C ARG A 177 -9.37 8.41 4.33
N ALA A 178 -8.08 8.23 4.55
CA ALA A 178 -7.37 8.54 5.79
C ALA A 178 -6.14 9.38 5.43
N ILE A 179 -6.29 10.69 5.46
CA ILE A 179 -5.29 11.64 4.96
C ILE A 179 -4.75 12.45 6.12
N ASP A 180 -3.46 12.26 6.44
CA ASP A 180 -2.74 13.09 7.38
C ASP A 180 -2.61 14.53 6.85
N THR A 181 -2.43 15.47 7.75
CA THR A 181 -2.28 16.89 7.37
C THR A 181 -1.03 17.11 6.50
N GLY A 182 0.04 16.35 6.76
CA GLY A 182 1.36 16.56 6.16
C GLY A 182 2.13 17.70 6.82
N SER A 183 3.39 17.84 6.46
CA SER A 183 4.31 18.85 7.02
C SER A 183 4.77 19.87 5.97
N SER A 184 4.74 19.51 4.69
CA SER A 184 5.18 20.40 3.59
C SER A 184 4.08 21.33 3.15
N THR A 185 4.40 22.60 3.00
CA THR A 185 3.53 23.60 2.38
C THR A 185 3.73 23.62 0.87
N LEU A 186 2.69 23.32 0.12
CA LEU A 186 2.73 23.30 -1.34
C LEU A 186 2.36 24.68 -1.92
N GLY A 187 3.07 25.11 -2.95
CA GLY A 187 2.81 26.35 -3.65
C GLY A 187 1.53 26.34 -4.49
N ALA A 188 1.11 27.53 -4.92
CA ALA A 188 -0.05 27.73 -5.82
C ALA A 188 0.36 27.51 -7.29
N TYR A 189 0.91 26.33 -7.60
CA TYR A 189 1.31 26.01 -8.97
C TYR A 189 0.10 25.50 -9.76
N ALA A 190 -0.05 26.03 -10.99
CA ALA A 190 -1.14 25.65 -11.87
C ALA A 190 -1.03 24.16 -12.27
N ILE A 191 -2.14 23.48 -12.18
CA ILE A 191 -2.33 22.13 -12.72
C ILE A 191 -2.81 22.28 -14.16
N ALA A 192 -2.15 21.64 -15.09
CA ALA A 192 -2.54 21.70 -16.49
C ALA A 192 -3.80 20.86 -16.77
N GLN A 193 -4.53 21.23 -17.81
CA GLN A 193 -5.64 20.41 -18.33
C GLN A 193 -5.14 19.01 -18.68
N ASP A 194 -5.97 18.00 -18.44
CA ASP A 194 -5.70 16.59 -18.69
C ASP A 194 -4.53 15.99 -17.88
N THR A 195 -4.15 16.62 -16.77
CA THR A 195 -3.17 16.05 -15.84
C THR A 195 -3.73 14.79 -15.19
N ASN A 196 -3.00 13.68 -15.27
CA ASN A 196 -3.40 12.43 -14.62
C ASN A 196 -3.47 12.58 -13.10
N VAL A 197 -4.60 12.15 -12.51
CA VAL A 197 -4.88 12.33 -11.07
C VAL A 197 -3.86 11.61 -10.21
N LEU A 198 -3.62 10.32 -10.47
CA LEU A 198 -2.69 9.53 -9.64
C LEU A 198 -1.27 10.09 -9.73
N ASN A 199 -0.79 10.46 -10.91
CA ASN A 199 0.52 11.05 -11.09
C ASN A 199 0.66 12.38 -10.31
N TYR A 200 -0.39 13.21 -10.29
CA TYR A 200 -0.37 14.44 -9.52
C TYR A 200 -0.35 14.17 -8.00
N LEU A 201 -1.16 13.23 -7.52
CA LEU A 201 -1.14 12.83 -6.11
C LEU A 201 0.21 12.22 -5.69
N GLN A 202 0.85 11.46 -6.57
CA GLN A 202 2.21 10.95 -6.36
C GLN A 202 3.26 12.06 -6.35
N LEU A 203 3.08 13.12 -7.14
CA LEU A 203 3.95 14.30 -7.08
C LEU A 203 3.79 15.06 -5.76
N VAL A 204 2.55 15.19 -5.25
CA VAL A 204 2.29 15.71 -3.89
C VAL A 204 3.01 14.86 -2.84
N ASN A 205 2.88 13.53 -2.94
CA ASN A 205 3.56 12.60 -2.05
C ASN A 205 5.10 12.72 -2.11
N THR A 206 5.66 12.87 -3.32
CA THR A 206 7.10 13.10 -3.50
C THR A 206 7.55 14.40 -2.87
N SER A 207 6.76 15.46 -2.98
CA SER A 207 7.05 16.78 -2.39
C SER A 207 7.00 16.77 -0.86
N GLU A 208 6.25 15.85 -0.26
CA GLU A 208 6.21 15.62 1.19
C GLU A 208 7.26 14.59 1.64
N GLN A 209 7.68 13.65 0.76
CA GLN A 209 8.38 12.41 1.10
C GLN A 209 7.56 11.54 2.08
N GLY A 210 6.26 11.51 1.84
CA GLY A 210 5.28 10.75 2.60
C GLY A 210 5.02 9.35 2.01
N TYR A 211 3.90 8.77 2.45
CA TYR A 211 3.43 7.45 2.03
C TYR A 211 1.99 7.55 1.54
N LEU A 212 1.77 7.44 0.25
CA LEU A 212 0.45 7.43 -0.37
C LEU A 212 0.15 6.03 -0.91
N PHE A 213 -0.82 5.34 -0.35
CA PHE A 213 -1.14 3.94 -0.68
C PHE A 213 -2.60 3.60 -0.44
N MET A 214 -3.04 2.47 -1.01
CA MET A 214 -4.32 1.85 -0.65
C MET A 214 -4.08 0.82 0.47
N SER A 215 -4.76 0.98 1.60
CA SER A 215 -4.71 0.01 2.71
C SER A 215 -5.43 -1.29 2.37
N ALA A 216 -5.22 -2.35 3.16
CA ALA A 216 -5.83 -3.66 2.94
C ALA A 216 -7.36 -3.63 2.87
N ASN A 217 -7.99 -2.71 3.61
CA ASN A 217 -9.44 -2.53 3.63
C ASN A 217 -9.97 -1.59 2.52
N GLY A 218 -9.11 -1.16 1.58
CA GLY A 218 -9.50 -0.29 0.46
C GLY A 218 -9.61 1.20 0.80
N THR A 219 -9.01 1.66 1.92
CA THR A 219 -8.96 3.08 2.27
C THR A 219 -7.76 3.75 1.61
N LEU A 220 -7.99 4.84 0.87
CA LEU A 220 -6.91 5.68 0.36
C LEU A 220 -6.23 6.39 1.54
N THR A 221 -4.98 6.02 1.78
CA THR A 221 -4.23 6.46 2.96
C THR A 221 -3.04 7.32 2.53
N PHE A 222 -2.91 8.47 3.16
CA PHE A 222 -1.72 9.31 3.08
C PHE A 222 -1.15 9.53 4.47
N LYS A 223 0.11 9.18 4.64
CA LYS A 223 0.91 9.43 5.85
C LYS A 223 1.97 10.46 5.53
N GLY A 224 1.99 11.54 6.30
CA GLY A 224 3.05 12.53 6.21
C GLY A 224 4.39 11.96 6.68
N ARG A 225 5.49 12.53 6.22
CA ARG A 225 6.84 12.14 6.62
C ARG A 225 7.03 12.05 8.14
N SER A 226 6.49 12.99 8.88
CA SER A 226 6.59 13.05 10.35
C SER A 226 5.82 11.93 11.07
N SER A 227 4.81 11.35 10.45
CA SER A 227 3.97 10.31 11.06
C SER A 227 4.71 9.01 11.35
N VAL A 228 5.86 8.78 10.71
CA VAL A 228 6.67 7.56 10.86
C VAL A 228 8.02 7.80 11.55
N LEU A 229 8.25 9.01 12.07
CA LEU A 229 9.53 9.39 12.70
C LEU A 229 9.73 8.85 14.12
N ASN A 230 8.65 8.56 14.85
CA ASN A 230 8.69 7.99 16.20
C ASN A 230 8.06 6.60 16.21
N PRO A 231 8.76 5.59 15.71
CA PRO A 231 8.19 4.28 15.51
C PRO A 231 8.01 3.51 16.82
N VAL A 232 6.77 3.10 17.10
CA VAL A 232 6.49 2.04 18.08
C VAL A 232 6.31 0.75 17.30
N ALA A 233 7.18 -0.24 17.54
CA ALA A 233 7.10 -1.50 16.83
C ALA A 233 5.79 -2.23 17.12
N GLY A 234 5.00 -2.52 16.09
CA GLY A 234 3.78 -3.31 16.17
C GLY A 234 4.04 -4.82 16.22
N ALA A 235 5.21 -5.27 15.75
CA ALA A 235 5.61 -6.67 15.75
C ALA A 235 7.13 -6.81 15.85
N THR A 236 7.57 -7.88 16.53
CA THR A 236 8.99 -8.28 16.57
C THR A 236 9.16 -9.65 15.92
N PHE A 237 9.99 -9.71 14.88
CA PHE A 237 10.37 -10.96 14.22
C PHE A 237 11.70 -11.46 14.80
N ASN A 238 11.72 -12.70 15.27
CA ASN A 238 12.90 -13.35 15.84
C ASN A 238 12.77 -14.87 15.71
N THR A 239 13.91 -15.57 15.53
CA THR A 239 13.95 -17.02 15.41
C THR A 239 14.36 -17.75 16.68
N ASP A 240 14.59 -17.03 17.77
CA ASP A 240 14.98 -17.59 19.08
C ASP A 240 13.79 -18.05 19.94
N GLY A 241 12.57 -17.92 19.45
CA GLY A 241 11.33 -18.26 20.16
C GLY A 241 10.73 -17.10 20.98
N THR A 242 11.37 -15.94 21.04
CA THR A 242 10.86 -14.76 21.76
C THR A 242 10.00 -13.84 20.91
N GLY A 243 9.99 -14.03 19.59
CA GLY A 243 9.23 -13.23 18.62
C GLY A 243 8.47 -14.06 17.60
N LEU A 244 7.96 -13.39 16.56
CA LEU A 244 7.33 -14.01 15.43
C LEU A 244 8.41 -14.70 14.57
N PRO A 245 8.30 -16.01 14.31
CA PRO A 245 9.28 -16.70 13.47
C PRO A 245 9.14 -16.31 12.00
N TYR A 246 10.26 -16.29 11.30
CA TYR A 246 10.33 -16.08 9.85
C TYR A 246 11.12 -17.21 9.18
N GLN A 247 10.88 -17.42 7.88
CA GLN A 247 11.57 -18.45 7.08
C GLN A 247 12.80 -17.86 6.38
N THR A 248 12.63 -16.71 5.75
CA THR A 248 13.70 -16.04 5.02
C THR A 248 13.85 -14.60 5.50
N LEU A 249 15.08 -14.12 5.52
CA LEU A 249 15.43 -12.73 5.73
C LEU A 249 16.42 -12.35 4.62
N VAL A 250 16.06 -11.35 3.85
CA VAL A 250 16.91 -10.80 2.79
C VAL A 250 17.57 -9.55 3.33
N ASN A 251 18.89 -9.51 3.25
CA ASN A 251 19.67 -8.32 3.57
C ASN A 251 20.44 -7.86 2.34
N GLN A 252 20.65 -6.57 2.23
CA GLN A 252 21.37 -5.94 1.15
C GLN A 252 22.39 -4.94 1.70
N TYR A 253 23.62 -5.04 1.21
CA TYR A 253 24.68 -4.07 1.44
C TYR A 253 25.30 -3.73 0.09
N GLY A 254 24.96 -2.58 -0.45
CA GLY A 254 25.35 -2.17 -1.80
C GLY A 254 25.18 -0.68 -2.03
N ASP A 255 25.36 -0.27 -3.25
CA ASP A 255 25.31 1.12 -3.72
C ASP A 255 23.95 1.52 -4.32
N GLU A 256 23.00 0.62 -4.36
CA GLU A 256 21.69 0.86 -4.98
C GLU A 256 20.94 2.07 -4.39
N LEU A 257 21.10 2.32 -3.10
CA LEU A 257 20.55 3.47 -2.38
C LEU A 257 21.66 4.40 -1.87
N LEU A 258 22.77 4.47 -2.56
CA LEU A 258 23.84 5.41 -2.27
C LEU A 258 23.63 6.68 -3.11
N TYR A 259 23.22 7.77 -2.45
CA TYR A 259 23.05 9.08 -3.08
C TYR A 259 23.73 10.15 -2.22
N ASN A 260 24.90 10.59 -2.65
CA ASN A 260 25.73 11.56 -1.94
C ASN A 260 25.75 12.95 -2.58
N TYR A 261 24.95 13.13 -3.64
CA TYR A 261 24.73 14.40 -4.32
C TYR A 261 23.24 14.53 -4.67
N ILE A 262 22.51 15.31 -3.87
CA ILE A 262 21.06 15.48 -4.03
C ILE A 262 20.78 16.81 -4.70
N VAL A 263 19.87 16.79 -5.68
CA VAL A 263 19.40 17.96 -6.39
C VAL A 263 17.89 18.07 -6.20
N THR A 264 17.42 19.22 -5.72
CA THR A 264 16.01 19.48 -5.55
C THR A 264 15.62 20.83 -6.15
N GLN A 265 14.42 20.90 -6.73
CA GLN A 265 13.93 22.13 -7.36
C GLN A 265 12.39 22.15 -7.36
N SER A 266 11.79 23.33 -7.11
CA SER A 266 10.39 23.60 -7.40
C SER A 266 10.24 24.38 -8.72
N PRO A 267 9.06 24.38 -9.40
CA PRO A 267 8.90 24.97 -10.73
C PRO A 267 9.29 26.44 -10.84
N ALA A 268 9.05 27.23 -9.79
CA ALA A 268 9.39 28.66 -9.74
C ALA A 268 10.64 28.97 -8.90
N GLY A 269 11.29 27.93 -8.33
CA GLY A 269 12.40 28.08 -7.40
C GLY A 269 13.77 27.85 -8.05
N ALA A 270 14.81 28.42 -7.44
CA ALA A 270 16.18 28.11 -7.79
C ALA A 270 16.52 26.67 -7.39
N LYS A 271 17.34 26.02 -8.24
CA LYS A 271 17.90 24.71 -7.97
C LYS A 271 18.68 24.71 -6.66
N GLN A 272 18.40 23.74 -5.79
CA GLN A 272 19.09 23.50 -4.54
C GLN A 272 19.93 22.23 -4.66
N THR A 273 21.09 22.22 -3.99
CA THR A 273 21.99 21.05 -3.98
C THR A 273 22.45 20.78 -2.56
N ALA A 274 22.42 19.51 -2.18
CA ALA A 274 23.02 19.02 -0.95
C ALA A 274 24.02 17.91 -1.30
N SER A 275 25.21 17.92 -0.70
CA SER A 275 26.24 16.93 -1.02
C SER A 275 27.15 16.63 0.16
N ASN A 276 27.69 15.40 0.19
CA ASN A 276 28.69 14.97 1.17
C ASN A 276 30.03 14.74 0.46
N ALA A 277 30.99 15.66 0.67
CA ALA A 277 32.30 15.61 0.03
C ALA A 277 33.13 14.36 0.43
N THR A 278 33.00 13.89 1.67
CA THR A 278 33.71 12.69 2.15
C THR A 278 33.18 11.45 1.44
N SER A 279 31.86 11.30 1.34
CA SER A 279 31.24 10.18 0.61
C SER A 279 31.58 10.24 -0.89
N ILE A 280 31.55 11.43 -1.49
CA ILE A 280 31.94 11.62 -2.90
C ILE A 280 33.39 11.21 -3.15
N ALA A 281 34.30 11.53 -2.23
CA ALA A 281 35.69 11.12 -2.35
C ALA A 281 35.89 9.59 -2.29
N LEU A 282 35.00 8.87 -1.56
CA LEU A 282 35.08 7.41 -1.42
C LEU A 282 34.36 6.67 -2.56
N TYR A 283 33.15 7.15 -2.96
CA TYR A 283 32.22 6.42 -3.81
C TYR A 283 31.93 7.12 -5.14
N GLN A 284 32.61 8.23 -5.43
CA GLN A 284 32.27 9.14 -6.53
C GLN A 284 30.91 9.80 -6.36
N ALA A 285 30.57 10.74 -7.23
CA ALA A 285 29.29 11.44 -7.14
C ALA A 285 28.15 10.54 -7.63
N GLN A 286 27.25 10.18 -6.72
CA GLN A 286 26.02 9.46 -6.99
C GLN A 286 24.85 10.42 -6.83
N GLN A 287 24.27 10.85 -7.97
CA GLN A 287 23.25 11.89 -7.97
C GLN A 287 21.85 11.31 -7.89
N TYR A 288 21.03 11.94 -7.03
CA TYR A 288 19.57 11.79 -7.04
C TYR A 288 18.92 13.16 -7.24
N ALA A 289 18.01 13.30 -8.22
CA ALA A 289 17.39 14.56 -8.56
C ALA A 289 15.88 14.48 -8.42
N LEU A 290 15.31 15.43 -7.68
CA LEU A 290 13.86 15.68 -7.57
C LEU A 290 13.59 17.08 -8.12
N LEU A 291 13.08 17.12 -9.33
CA LEU A 291 12.70 18.34 -10.04
C LEU A 291 11.17 18.48 -10.00
N ASP A 292 10.69 19.70 -10.18
CA ASP A 292 9.24 20.02 -10.18
C ASP A 292 8.51 19.73 -8.87
N LEU A 293 9.22 19.76 -7.73
CA LEU A 293 8.62 19.64 -6.41
C LEU A 293 7.61 20.77 -6.15
N LEU A 294 6.48 20.43 -5.54
CA LEU A 294 5.40 21.41 -5.30
C LEU A 294 5.62 22.30 -4.07
N ASN A 295 6.73 22.16 -3.35
CA ASN A 295 7.02 22.96 -2.15
C ASN A 295 7.02 24.47 -2.44
N SER A 296 6.47 25.26 -1.51
CA SER A 296 6.22 26.68 -1.70
C SER A 296 7.47 27.54 -1.62
N THR A 297 8.51 27.08 -0.92
CA THR A 297 9.73 27.85 -0.66
C THR A 297 10.99 27.08 -1.01
N THR A 298 12.05 27.81 -1.39
CA THR A 298 13.38 27.23 -1.63
C THR A 298 14.00 26.64 -0.35
N THR A 299 13.62 27.14 0.82
CA THR A 299 14.07 26.62 2.13
C THR A 299 13.51 25.23 2.37
N GLU A 300 12.22 24.98 2.11
CA GLU A 300 11.62 23.65 2.21
C GLU A 300 12.25 22.67 1.22
N VAL A 301 12.48 23.13 -0.03
CA VAL A 301 13.14 22.32 -1.07
C VAL A 301 14.56 21.95 -0.68
N ALA A 302 15.34 22.88 -0.10
CA ALA A 302 16.67 22.61 0.41
C ALA A 302 16.67 21.66 1.63
N GLY A 303 15.70 21.88 2.54
CA GLY A 303 15.49 20.99 3.70
C GLY A 303 15.21 19.55 3.29
N LEU A 304 14.39 19.34 2.24
CA LEU A 304 14.14 18.02 1.68
C LEU A 304 15.41 17.38 1.10
N GLY A 305 16.25 18.18 0.39
CA GLY A 305 17.53 17.71 -0.12
C GLY A 305 18.47 17.25 1.00
N ASN A 306 18.56 18.00 2.09
CA ASN A 306 19.37 17.64 3.26
C ASN A 306 18.84 16.38 3.98
N TYR A 307 17.51 16.23 4.10
CA TYR A 307 16.89 15.04 4.66
C TYR A 307 17.26 13.78 3.86
N LEU A 308 17.14 13.83 2.54
CA LEU A 308 17.52 12.72 1.66
C LEU A 308 19.02 12.43 1.71
N LEU A 309 19.85 13.46 1.71
CA LEU A 309 21.30 13.29 1.85
C LEU A 309 21.63 12.58 3.15
N GLY A 310 21.07 13.01 4.28
CA GLY A 310 21.30 12.36 5.57
C GLY A 310 21.00 10.87 5.55
N LYS A 311 19.92 10.48 4.85
CA LYS A 311 19.45 9.08 4.78
C LYS A 311 20.25 8.20 3.81
N TYR A 312 20.79 8.77 2.72
CA TYR A 312 21.33 7.98 1.59
C TYR A 312 22.79 8.24 1.25
N GLN A 313 23.49 9.10 1.99
CA GLN A 313 24.86 9.50 1.65
C GLN A 313 25.90 8.39 1.82
N ASN A 314 25.62 7.32 2.56
CA ASN A 314 26.54 6.22 2.82
C ASN A 314 25.88 4.86 2.57
N PRO A 315 26.65 3.83 2.15
CA PRO A 315 26.13 2.46 2.13
C PRO A 315 25.77 2.00 3.55
N VAL A 316 24.59 1.40 3.70
CA VAL A 316 24.10 0.85 4.96
C VAL A 316 23.61 -0.56 4.71
N LEU A 317 23.88 -1.50 5.64
CA LEU A 317 23.30 -2.81 5.61
C LEU A 317 21.81 -2.70 5.93
N ARG A 318 20.97 -3.19 5.04
CA ARG A 318 19.50 -3.09 5.16
C ARG A 318 18.84 -4.45 5.08
N PHE A 319 17.94 -4.74 6.00
CA PHE A 319 17.00 -5.85 5.84
C PHE A 319 15.90 -5.38 4.88
N THR A 320 15.87 -5.95 3.69
CA THR A 320 14.98 -5.51 2.61
C THR A 320 13.75 -6.38 2.44
N GLY A 321 13.78 -7.61 2.94
CA GLY A 321 12.64 -8.53 2.83
C GLY A 321 12.63 -9.63 3.86
N LEU A 322 11.43 -10.10 4.19
CA LEU A 322 11.20 -11.21 5.12
C LEU A 322 10.01 -12.02 4.65
N SER A 323 10.08 -13.34 4.74
CA SER A 323 8.91 -14.20 4.51
C SER A 323 8.60 -15.10 5.71
N THR A 324 7.33 -15.38 5.90
CA THR A 324 6.83 -16.30 6.94
C THR A 324 5.74 -17.20 6.40
N GLN A 325 5.74 -18.47 6.88
CA GLN A 325 4.71 -19.45 6.57
C GLN A 325 3.65 -19.45 7.67
N MET A 326 2.44 -19.06 7.32
CA MET A 326 1.36 -18.88 8.28
C MET A 326 0.91 -20.18 8.96
N ALA A 327 0.98 -21.31 8.25
CA ALA A 327 0.58 -22.62 8.78
C ALA A 327 1.43 -23.08 9.98
N ALA A 328 2.65 -22.53 10.13
CA ALA A 328 3.54 -22.84 11.26
C ALA A 328 3.23 -22.04 12.53
N LEU A 329 2.30 -21.08 12.46
CA LEU A 329 2.03 -20.12 13.53
C LEU A 329 0.75 -20.43 14.30
N SER A 330 0.69 -20.00 15.56
CA SER A 330 -0.56 -19.93 16.31
C SER A 330 -1.51 -18.91 15.69
N THR A 331 -2.82 -19.08 15.87
CA THR A 331 -3.83 -18.11 15.36
C THR A 331 -3.57 -16.68 15.88
N ALA A 332 -3.11 -16.53 17.13
CA ALA A 332 -2.74 -15.20 17.66
C ALA A 332 -1.60 -14.56 16.86
N ASN A 333 -0.53 -15.31 16.59
CA ASN A 333 0.59 -14.83 15.76
C ASN A 333 0.18 -14.58 14.32
N GLN A 334 -0.69 -15.43 13.74
CA GLN A 334 -1.27 -15.19 12.42
C GLN A 334 -2.00 -13.85 12.37
N ASN A 335 -2.83 -13.55 13.36
CA ASN A 335 -3.58 -12.30 13.41
C ASN A 335 -2.68 -11.06 13.56
N ILE A 336 -1.55 -11.15 14.29
CA ILE A 336 -0.56 -10.08 14.35
C ILE A 336 0.02 -9.82 12.94
N ILE A 337 0.45 -10.87 12.25
CA ILE A 337 1.02 -10.77 10.90
C ILE A 337 0.00 -10.22 9.90
N LEU A 338 -1.23 -10.74 9.92
CA LEU A 338 -2.30 -10.28 9.02
C LEU A 338 -2.74 -8.83 9.29
N GLY A 339 -2.54 -8.35 10.52
CA GLY A 339 -2.84 -6.97 10.92
C GLY A 339 -1.77 -5.95 10.50
N LEU A 340 -0.59 -6.39 10.03
CA LEU A 340 0.43 -5.48 9.51
C LEU A 340 0.01 -4.98 8.12
N ASP A 341 0.07 -3.66 7.95
CA ASP A 341 -0.16 -3.02 6.64
C ASP A 341 1.01 -2.08 6.31
N MET A 342 0.99 -1.44 5.15
CA MET A 342 2.00 -0.45 4.79
C MET A 342 2.14 0.60 5.90
N THR A 343 3.37 1.06 6.12
CA THR A 343 3.79 1.93 7.23
C THR A 343 3.76 1.32 8.62
N SER A 344 3.36 0.05 8.78
CA SER A 344 3.54 -0.65 10.05
C SER A 344 5.03 -0.78 10.40
N ILE A 345 5.35 -0.60 11.68
CA ILE A 345 6.73 -0.69 12.17
C ILE A 345 6.97 -2.09 12.70
N CYS A 346 8.10 -2.68 12.33
CA CYS A 346 8.53 -3.99 12.78
C CYS A 346 9.97 -3.93 13.28
N THR A 347 10.27 -4.67 14.36
CA THR A 347 11.64 -4.97 14.74
C THR A 347 12.01 -6.36 14.21
N VAL A 348 13.12 -6.46 13.51
CA VAL A 348 13.63 -7.73 12.98
C VAL A 348 14.98 -8.03 13.63
N VAL A 349 15.09 -9.21 14.23
CA VAL A 349 16.29 -9.69 14.89
C VAL A 349 16.85 -10.88 14.13
N LYS A 350 18.11 -10.76 13.69
CA LYS A 350 18.88 -11.86 13.12
C LYS A 350 19.86 -12.38 14.16
N ASN A 351 19.73 -13.66 14.52
CA ASN A 351 20.67 -14.35 15.39
C ASN A 351 21.72 -15.07 14.51
N PHE A 352 23.00 -14.88 14.81
CA PHE A 352 24.10 -15.55 14.15
C PHE A 352 24.57 -16.75 15.00
N VAL A 353 24.83 -17.85 14.34
CA VAL A 353 25.34 -19.07 15.01
C VAL A 353 26.80 -18.88 15.45
N VAL A 354 27.56 -18.12 14.67
CA VAL A 354 28.98 -17.83 14.88
C VAL A 354 29.29 -16.39 14.49
N GLY A 355 30.30 -15.81 15.09
CA GLY A 355 30.78 -14.47 14.76
C GLY A 355 30.38 -13.40 15.77
N THR A 356 30.80 -12.18 15.49
CA THR A 356 30.51 -10.97 16.28
C THR A 356 30.08 -9.87 15.32
N PRO A 357 28.92 -9.22 15.56
CA PRO A 357 28.01 -9.39 16.71
C PRO A 357 27.25 -10.72 16.67
N ALA A 358 26.79 -11.20 17.81
CA ALA A 358 25.96 -12.41 17.91
C ALA A 358 24.53 -12.20 17.38
N THR A 359 24.07 -10.96 17.40
CA THR A 359 22.73 -10.57 16.90
C THR A 359 22.83 -9.26 16.14
N GLU A 360 21.98 -9.11 15.14
CA GLU A 360 21.73 -7.84 14.46
C GLU A 360 20.25 -7.51 14.53
N THR A 361 19.93 -6.28 14.90
CA THR A 361 18.55 -5.81 15.10
C THR A 361 18.33 -4.54 14.30
N GLN A 362 17.25 -4.53 13.50
CA GLN A 362 16.83 -3.34 12.78
C GLN A 362 15.35 -3.05 13.03
N THR A 363 15.02 -1.77 13.19
CA THR A 363 13.64 -1.29 13.17
C THR A 363 13.29 -0.84 11.77
N LEU A 364 12.20 -1.37 11.23
CA LEU A 364 11.88 -1.30 9.81
C LEU A 364 10.43 -0.87 9.62
N ILE A 365 10.17 -0.22 8.48
CA ILE A 365 8.83 0.16 8.02
C ILE A 365 8.42 -0.81 6.93
N VAL A 366 7.21 -1.36 7.02
CA VAL A 366 6.62 -2.16 5.95
C VAL A 366 6.28 -1.27 4.76
N SER A 367 6.89 -1.52 3.62
CA SER A 367 6.69 -0.79 2.36
C SER A 367 6.01 -1.60 1.27
N GLY A 368 5.99 -2.93 1.39
CA GLY A 368 5.29 -3.83 0.50
C GLY A 368 4.90 -5.12 1.19
N ILE A 369 3.80 -5.71 0.73
CA ILE A 369 3.23 -6.95 1.27
C ILE A 369 2.79 -7.81 0.10
N SER A 370 3.19 -9.09 0.13
CA SER A 370 2.64 -10.08 -0.79
C SER A 370 2.12 -11.30 -0.04
N HIS A 371 1.01 -11.84 -0.53
CA HIS A 371 0.45 -13.11 -0.07
C HIS A 371 0.43 -14.10 -1.22
N ASN A 372 0.94 -15.29 -0.99
CA ASN A 372 0.78 -16.43 -1.87
C ASN A 372 0.01 -17.51 -1.11
N ILE A 373 -1.21 -17.77 -1.57
CA ILE A 373 -2.17 -18.64 -0.88
C ILE A 373 -2.57 -19.76 -1.84
N THR A 374 -2.38 -20.98 -1.40
CA THR A 374 -2.83 -22.20 -2.07
C THR A 374 -3.42 -23.15 -1.04
N PRO A 375 -4.15 -24.21 -1.42
CA PRO A 375 -4.66 -25.19 -0.47
C PRO A 375 -3.55 -25.72 0.45
N GLY A 376 -3.68 -25.47 1.75
CA GLY A 376 -2.71 -25.89 2.77
C GLY A 376 -1.45 -25.03 2.93
N SER A 377 -1.28 -23.97 2.15
CA SER A 377 -0.14 -23.05 2.26
C SER A 377 -0.58 -21.60 2.19
N HIS A 378 -0.05 -20.78 3.10
CA HIS A 378 -0.20 -19.33 3.05
C HIS A 378 1.14 -18.70 3.46
N ILE A 379 1.84 -18.13 2.50
CA ILE A 379 3.11 -17.43 2.69
C ILE A 379 2.85 -15.94 2.62
N VAL A 380 3.31 -15.22 3.62
CA VAL A 380 3.31 -13.76 3.63
C VAL A 380 4.75 -13.28 3.50
N SER A 381 4.99 -12.36 2.57
CA SER A 381 6.30 -11.74 2.40
C SER A 381 6.17 -10.22 2.53
N TYR A 382 7.11 -9.63 3.25
CA TYR A 382 7.21 -8.20 3.45
C TYR A 382 8.42 -7.63 2.73
N THR A 383 8.25 -6.45 2.16
CA THR A 383 9.34 -5.58 1.75
C THR A 383 9.48 -4.48 2.79
N PHE A 384 10.71 -4.17 3.18
CA PHE A 384 10.99 -3.24 4.24
C PHE A 384 11.80 -2.03 3.77
N GLU A 385 11.64 -0.95 4.52
CA GLU A 385 12.50 0.22 4.51
C GLU A 385 13.14 0.40 5.88
N SER A 386 14.39 0.84 5.89
CA SER A 386 15.03 1.20 7.15
C SER A 386 14.44 2.49 7.71
N THR A 387 14.19 2.49 9.01
CA THR A 387 13.93 3.73 9.77
C THR A 387 15.23 4.51 10.00
N ASP A 388 16.38 3.85 9.87
CA ASP A 388 17.69 4.42 10.14
C ASP A 388 18.06 5.44 9.05
N GLY A 389 18.45 6.60 9.48
CA GLY A 389 18.88 7.64 8.55
C GLY A 389 19.02 9.01 9.20
N ASN A 390 18.07 9.41 9.98
CA ASN A 390 18.16 10.67 10.73
C ASN A 390 17.73 10.44 12.17
N GLN A 391 18.68 10.47 13.09
CA GLN A 391 18.39 10.48 14.51
C GLN A 391 17.98 11.90 14.88
N TYR A 392 16.68 12.10 15.03
CA TYR A 392 16.15 13.39 15.47
C TYR A 392 16.35 13.57 16.97
N LEU A 393 16.56 14.83 17.36
CA LEU A 393 16.61 15.20 18.77
C LEU A 393 15.29 14.78 19.45
N THR A 394 15.39 13.91 20.45
CA THR A 394 14.27 13.48 21.27
C THR A 394 14.48 14.06 22.68
N LEU A 395 13.58 14.94 23.12
CA LEU A 395 13.66 15.53 24.44
C LEU A 395 13.68 14.45 25.53
N ASP A 396 14.53 14.63 26.51
CA ASP A 396 14.71 13.73 27.67
C ASP A 396 15.29 12.34 27.33
N ASP A 397 15.80 12.12 26.11
CA ASP A 397 16.51 10.90 25.73
C ASP A 397 18.03 11.07 25.96
N ALA A 398 18.66 10.09 26.64
CA ALA A 398 20.07 10.14 27.00
C ALA A 398 21.02 10.02 25.78
N ILE A 399 20.54 9.43 24.66
CA ILE A 399 21.32 9.21 23.44
C ILE A 399 20.92 10.23 22.36
N PHE A 400 19.62 10.39 22.17
CA PHE A 400 19.04 11.24 21.12
C PHE A 400 18.64 12.64 21.62
N GLY A 401 18.86 12.96 22.89
CA GLY A 401 18.58 14.26 23.49
C GLY A 401 19.76 15.24 23.49
N THR A 402 20.87 14.92 22.81
CA THR A 402 22.07 15.77 22.76
C THR A 402 22.10 16.62 21.49
N LEU A 403 22.10 17.94 21.65
CA LEU A 403 22.01 18.93 20.57
C LEU A 403 23.11 18.84 19.52
N ASP A 404 24.32 18.40 19.87
CA ASP A 404 25.45 18.35 18.96
C ASP A 404 25.55 17.04 18.15
N ASN A 405 24.71 16.03 18.47
CA ASN A 405 24.74 14.71 17.85
C ASN A 405 23.46 14.38 17.08
N ASN A 406 22.40 15.17 17.20
CA ASN A 406 21.10 14.85 16.66
C ASN A 406 20.51 16.02 15.87
N LEU A 407 19.75 15.72 14.83
CA LEU A 407 19.11 16.72 13.96
C LEU A 407 17.82 17.24 14.61
N LEU A 408 17.61 18.54 14.59
CA LEU A 408 16.29 19.11 14.87
C LEU A 408 15.35 18.76 13.71
N SER A 409 14.17 18.22 14.04
CA SER A 409 13.12 18.03 13.03
C SER A 409 12.47 19.39 12.77
N PHE A 410 12.54 19.87 11.56
CA PHE A 410 11.85 21.05 11.09
C PHE A 410 10.69 20.65 10.19
#